data_7a818af09ea74330caeff0f19f4aec73
#
_entry.id   7a818af09ea74330caeff0f19f4aec73
#
_cell.length_a   1.000
_cell.length_b   1.000
_cell.length_c   1.000
_cell.angle_alpha   90.00
_cell.angle_beta   90.00
_cell.angle_gamma   90.00
#
_symmetry.space_group_name_H-M   'P 1'
#
loop_
_entity.id
_entity.type
_entity.pdbx_description
1 polymer ?
#
loop_
_entity_poly.entity_id
_entity_poly.type
_entity_poly.pdbx_seq_one_letter_code
_entity_poly.pdbx_strand_id
1 'polypeptide(L)'
;MNLKALNTEFTRFIFVGVLNTLSYYSIYLILHNLFNLPYLLAHLVGFLISLNISFFLNCYVTYRIKPTLKKYLYFPLTQVVNMSVSTILIFIFVEFLKLNSNIAPFAAVLFTVPITFIVSSKILKDTPSPK
;
A
#
# COMPACT_ATOMS: atom_id res chain seq x y z
N MET A 1 -19.97 5.28 13.56
CA MET A 1 -18.52 5.38 13.31
C MET A 1 -18.03 6.77 13.68
N ASN A 2 -16.97 6.85 14.45
CA ASN A 2 -16.42 8.13 14.90
C ASN A 2 -15.52 8.71 13.82
N LEU A 3 -15.88 9.89 13.30
CA LEU A 3 -15.10 10.55 12.26
C LEU A 3 -13.68 10.88 12.72
N LYS A 4 -13.54 11.21 14.00
CA LYS A 4 -12.24 11.54 14.57
C LYS A 4 -11.32 10.31 14.58
N ALA A 5 -11.85 9.13 14.94
CA ALA A 5 -11.09 7.90 14.92
C ALA A 5 -10.70 7.52 13.48
N LEU A 6 -11.63 7.67 12.55
CA LEU A 6 -11.37 7.37 11.14
C LEU A 6 -10.28 8.28 10.58
N ASN A 7 -10.35 9.57 10.90
CA ASN A 7 -9.35 10.54 10.45
C ASN A 7 -7.97 10.21 11.02
N THR A 8 -7.90 9.77 12.27
CA THR A 8 -6.65 9.37 12.90
C THR A 8 -6.07 8.12 12.24
N GLU A 9 -6.92 7.14 11.94
CA GLU A 9 -6.48 5.94 11.23
C GLU A 9 -5.94 6.28 9.84
N PHE A 10 -6.60 7.19 9.16
CA PHE A 10 -6.16 7.62 7.82
C PHE A 10 -4.79 8.28 7.88
N THR A 11 -4.57 9.13 8.86
CA THR A 11 -3.27 9.78 9.05
C THR A 11 -2.18 8.75 9.32
N ARG A 12 -2.47 7.76 10.17
CA ARG A 12 -1.53 6.68 10.44
C ARG A 12 -1.27 5.83 9.20
N PHE A 13 -2.31 5.62 8.39
CA PHE A 13 -2.17 4.87 7.15
C PHE A 13 -1.19 5.57 6.20
N ILE A 14 -1.30 6.88 6.06
CA ILE A 14 -0.39 7.66 5.22
C ILE A 14 1.05 7.56 5.76
N PHE A 15 1.21 7.68 7.06
CA PHE A 15 2.53 7.58 7.69
C PHE A 15 3.16 6.20 7.41
N VAL A 16 2.38 5.14 7.58
CA VAL A 16 2.85 3.78 7.29
C VAL A 16 3.20 3.65 5.81
N GLY A 17 2.41 4.28 4.92
CA GLY A 17 2.71 4.27 3.50
C GLY A 17 4.07 4.87 3.18
N VAL A 18 4.42 5.98 3.85
CA VAL A 18 5.74 6.58 3.69
C VAL A 18 6.83 5.63 4.18
N LEU A 19 6.62 5.01 5.35
CA LEU A 19 7.57 4.03 5.88
C LEU A 19 7.73 2.84 4.95
N ASN A 20 6.63 2.38 4.34
CA ASN A 20 6.69 1.27 3.39
C ASN A 20 7.54 1.62 2.18
N THR A 21 7.35 2.82 1.64
CA THR A 21 8.12 3.28 0.48
C THR A 21 9.60 3.33 0.81
N LEU A 22 9.93 3.90 1.98
CA LEU A 22 11.32 3.98 2.41
C LEU A 22 11.91 2.59 2.65
N SER A 23 11.15 1.70 3.26
CA SER A 23 11.60 0.32 3.50
C SER A 23 11.84 -0.41 2.20
N TYR A 24 10.89 -0.33 1.26
CA TYR A 24 11.03 -0.97 -0.04
C TYR A 24 12.29 -0.47 -0.76
N TYR A 25 12.46 0.84 -0.82
CA TYR A 25 13.57 1.44 -1.55
C TYR A 25 14.90 1.05 -0.91
N SER A 26 14.96 1.06 0.41
CA SER A 26 16.16 0.65 1.13
C SER A 26 16.52 -0.81 0.84
N ILE A 27 15.53 -1.70 0.89
CA ILE A 27 15.74 -3.11 0.60
C ILE A 27 16.17 -3.29 -0.86
N TYR A 28 15.52 -2.56 -1.78
CA TYR A 28 15.88 -2.61 -3.20
C TYR A 28 17.34 -2.23 -3.42
N LEU A 29 17.77 -1.12 -2.81
CA LEU A 29 19.14 -0.66 -2.96
C LEU A 29 20.14 -1.66 -2.39
N ILE A 30 19.83 -2.24 -1.23
CA ILE A 30 20.71 -3.23 -0.62
C ILE A 30 20.84 -4.46 -1.53
N LEU A 31 19.73 -4.98 -2.02
CA LEU A 31 19.74 -6.16 -2.86
C LEU A 31 20.43 -5.90 -4.19
N HIS A 32 20.16 -4.75 -4.79
CA HIS A 32 20.72 -4.45 -6.10
C HIS A 32 22.21 -4.08 -6.04
N ASN A 33 22.59 -3.25 -5.07
CA ASN A 33 23.95 -2.69 -5.00
C ASN A 33 24.90 -3.53 -4.17
N LEU A 34 24.47 -4.10 -3.04
CA LEU A 34 25.35 -4.88 -2.17
C LEU A 34 25.40 -6.34 -2.55
N PHE A 35 24.24 -6.93 -2.89
CA PHE A 35 24.19 -8.34 -3.27
C PHE A 35 24.28 -8.56 -4.77
N ASN A 36 24.31 -7.47 -5.55
CA ASN A 36 24.46 -7.51 -7.01
C ASN A 36 23.34 -8.30 -7.70
N LEU A 37 22.14 -8.27 -7.15
CA LEU A 37 20.99 -8.90 -7.80
C LEU A 37 20.54 -8.09 -9.00
N PRO A 38 20.05 -8.74 -10.07
CA PRO A 38 19.42 -7.99 -11.17
C PRO A 38 18.30 -7.10 -10.66
N TYR A 39 18.11 -5.94 -11.29
CA TYR A 39 17.16 -4.95 -10.77
C TYR A 39 15.73 -5.49 -10.69
N LEU A 40 15.32 -6.36 -11.63
CA LEU A 40 13.97 -6.93 -11.57
C LEU A 40 13.82 -7.88 -10.39
N LEU A 41 14.83 -8.70 -10.12
CA LEU A 41 14.80 -9.60 -8.97
C LEU A 41 14.84 -8.82 -7.66
N ALA A 42 15.67 -7.79 -7.59
CA ALA A 42 15.73 -6.92 -6.42
C ALA A 42 14.38 -6.25 -6.18
N HIS A 43 13.70 -5.83 -7.26
CA HIS A 43 12.37 -5.23 -7.16
C HIS A 43 11.34 -6.23 -6.61
N LEU A 44 11.31 -7.44 -7.15
CA LEU A 44 10.33 -8.43 -6.72
C LEU A 44 10.53 -8.85 -5.27
N VAL A 45 11.79 -9.14 -4.90
CA VAL A 45 12.11 -9.55 -3.52
C VAL A 45 11.84 -8.39 -2.56
N GLY A 46 12.26 -7.19 -2.94
CA GLY A 46 12.03 -6.00 -2.13
C GLY A 46 10.55 -5.74 -1.91
N PHE A 47 9.76 -5.92 -2.98
CA PHE A 47 8.30 -5.75 -2.89
C PHE A 47 7.68 -6.78 -1.93
N LEU A 48 8.08 -8.05 -2.03
CA LEU A 48 7.53 -9.08 -1.16
C LEU A 48 7.88 -8.84 0.30
N ILE A 49 9.12 -8.48 0.58
CA ILE A 49 9.55 -8.17 1.95
C ILE A 49 8.79 -6.94 2.46
N SER A 50 8.72 -5.91 1.64
CA SER A 50 8.02 -4.68 2.00
C SER A 50 6.53 -4.92 2.24
N LEU A 51 5.91 -5.82 1.46
CA LEU A 51 4.51 -6.15 1.64
C LEU A 51 4.27 -6.77 3.02
N ASN A 52 5.17 -7.65 3.47
CA ASN A 52 5.09 -8.22 4.81
C ASN A 52 5.22 -7.15 5.88
N ILE A 53 6.21 -6.26 5.73
CA ILE A 53 6.39 -5.15 6.66
C ILE A 53 5.14 -4.28 6.69
N SER A 54 4.57 -4.00 5.51
CA SER A 54 3.37 -3.19 5.38
C SER A 54 2.20 -3.80 6.14
N PHE A 55 2.03 -5.12 6.01
CA PHE A 55 0.94 -5.81 6.69
C PHE A 55 1.03 -5.62 8.20
N PHE A 56 2.21 -5.88 8.77
CA PHE A 56 2.38 -5.77 10.22
C PHE A 56 2.27 -4.32 10.69
N LEU A 57 2.83 -3.38 9.93
CA LEU A 57 2.71 -1.97 10.28
C LEU A 57 1.26 -1.50 10.24
N ASN A 58 0.50 -1.94 9.25
CA ASN A 58 -0.92 -1.55 9.18
C ASN A 58 -1.70 -2.17 10.33
N CYS A 59 -1.43 -3.42 10.68
CA CYS A 59 -2.12 -4.05 11.80
C CYS A 59 -1.81 -3.35 13.12
N TYR A 60 -0.52 -3.12 13.41
CA TYR A 60 -0.12 -2.60 14.72
C TYR A 60 -0.20 -1.08 14.83
N VAL A 61 0.13 -0.36 13.75
CA VAL A 61 0.22 1.10 13.81
C VAL A 61 -1.06 1.76 13.30
N THR A 62 -1.50 1.39 12.09
CA THR A 62 -2.63 2.06 11.46
C THR A 62 -3.95 1.74 12.16
N TYR A 63 -4.29 0.46 12.25
CA TYR A 63 -5.59 0.04 12.74
C TYR A 63 -5.57 -0.46 14.17
N ARG A 64 -4.38 -0.74 14.69
CA ARG A 64 -4.19 -1.23 16.08
C ARG A 64 -5.03 -2.47 16.35
N ILE A 65 -4.88 -3.45 15.47
CA ILE A 65 -5.58 -4.73 15.55
C ILE A 65 -4.57 -5.86 15.59
N LYS A 66 -5.03 -7.03 15.98
CA LYS A 66 -4.17 -8.20 16.06
C LYS A 66 -4.03 -8.83 14.66
N PRO A 67 -2.80 -9.08 14.18
CA PRO A 67 -2.62 -9.77 12.90
C PRO A 67 -3.01 -11.24 13.03
N THR A 68 -3.61 -11.77 11.96
CA THR A 68 -3.97 -13.18 11.86
C THR A 68 -3.55 -13.71 10.50
N LEU A 69 -3.43 -15.02 10.37
CA LEU A 69 -3.07 -15.62 9.10
C LEU A 69 -4.09 -15.29 8.02
N LYS A 70 -5.36 -15.29 8.36
CA LYS A 70 -6.42 -14.98 7.40
C LYS A 70 -6.27 -13.55 6.88
N LYS A 71 -6.01 -12.59 7.77
CA LYS A 71 -5.77 -11.21 7.38
C LYS A 71 -4.53 -11.10 6.49
N TYR A 72 -3.49 -11.82 6.83
CA TYR A 72 -2.25 -11.83 6.06
C TYR A 72 -2.49 -12.33 4.64
N LEU A 73 -3.29 -13.38 4.49
CA LEU A 73 -3.57 -13.96 3.17
C LEU A 73 -4.45 -13.05 2.32
N TYR A 74 -5.33 -12.27 2.94
CA TYR A 74 -6.19 -11.33 2.21
C TYR A 74 -5.54 -9.98 1.95
N PHE A 75 -4.49 -9.64 2.68
CA PHE A 75 -3.89 -8.31 2.55
C PHE A 75 -3.38 -8.00 1.14
N PRO A 76 -2.77 -8.93 0.40
CA PRO A 76 -2.32 -8.63 -0.97
C PRO A 76 -3.44 -8.13 -1.88
N LEU A 77 -4.70 -8.40 -1.57
CA LEU A 77 -5.82 -7.85 -2.34
C LEU A 77 -5.82 -6.32 -2.32
N THR A 78 -5.33 -5.70 -1.24
CA THR A 78 -5.22 -4.25 -1.19
C THR A 78 -4.28 -3.74 -2.28
N GLN A 79 -3.21 -4.48 -2.55
CA GLN A 79 -2.25 -4.09 -3.59
C GLN A 79 -2.85 -4.25 -4.97
N VAL A 80 -3.63 -5.31 -5.19
CA VAL A 80 -4.32 -5.51 -6.46
C VAL A 80 -5.29 -4.37 -6.71
N VAL A 81 -6.08 -4.00 -5.71
CA VAL A 81 -7.03 -2.89 -5.82
C VAL A 81 -6.29 -1.58 -6.08
N ASN A 82 -5.23 -1.32 -5.32
CA ASN A 82 -4.44 -0.10 -5.48
C ASN A 82 -3.90 0.02 -6.90
N MET A 83 -3.30 -1.05 -7.40
CA MET A 83 -2.72 -1.06 -8.74
C MET A 83 -3.79 -0.90 -9.82
N SER A 84 -4.93 -1.58 -9.67
CA SER A 84 -6.02 -1.48 -10.63
C SER A 84 -6.59 -0.07 -10.68
N VAL A 85 -6.88 0.51 -9.51
CA VAL A 85 -7.44 1.87 -9.44
C VAL A 85 -6.44 2.88 -10.00
N SER A 86 -5.17 2.77 -9.62
CA SER A 86 -4.12 3.66 -10.11
C SER A 86 -4.03 3.61 -11.63
N THR A 87 -4.02 2.40 -12.19
CA THR A 87 -3.89 2.22 -13.63
C THR A 87 -5.07 2.86 -14.36
N ILE A 88 -6.28 2.63 -13.87
CA ILE A 88 -7.48 3.19 -14.49
C ILE A 88 -7.46 4.71 -14.41
N LEU A 89 -7.12 5.26 -13.24
CA LEU A 89 -7.10 6.71 -13.05
C LEU A 89 -6.03 7.38 -13.91
N ILE A 90 -4.84 6.79 -13.98
CA ILE A 90 -3.77 7.34 -14.82
C ILE A 90 -4.22 7.35 -16.28
N PHE A 91 -4.82 6.25 -16.73
CA PHE A 91 -5.34 6.16 -18.12
C PHE A 91 -6.36 7.27 -18.38
N ILE A 92 -7.33 7.45 -17.47
CA ILE A 92 -8.34 8.48 -17.63
C ILE A 92 -7.72 9.88 -17.65
N PHE A 93 -6.80 10.14 -16.72
CA PHE A 93 -6.19 11.46 -16.62
C PHE A 93 -5.36 11.80 -17.85
N VAL A 94 -4.62 10.83 -18.41
CA VAL A 94 -3.78 11.09 -19.58
C VAL A 94 -4.62 11.15 -20.84
N GLU A 95 -5.50 10.18 -21.05
CA GLU A 95 -6.20 10.04 -22.34
C GLU A 95 -7.42 10.96 -22.45
N PHE A 96 -8.17 11.16 -21.36
CA PHE A 96 -9.40 11.93 -21.42
C PHE A 96 -9.24 13.35 -20.91
N LEU A 97 -8.50 13.56 -19.84
CA LEU A 97 -8.28 14.88 -19.28
C LEU A 97 -7.02 15.55 -19.82
N LYS A 98 -6.24 14.82 -20.60
CA LYS A 98 -5.03 15.36 -21.25
C LYS A 98 -3.98 15.86 -20.27
N LEU A 99 -3.91 15.27 -19.07
CA LEU A 99 -2.85 15.59 -18.14
C LEU A 99 -1.53 15.03 -18.62
N ASN A 100 -0.45 15.71 -18.26
CA ASN A 100 0.90 15.25 -18.54
C ASN A 100 1.12 13.90 -17.87
N SER A 101 1.68 12.93 -18.62
CA SER A 101 1.92 11.59 -18.08
C SER A 101 2.87 11.58 -16.88
N ASN A 102 3.69 12.61 -16.75
CA ASN A 102 4.58 12.73 -15.58
C ASN A 102 3.84 13.18 -14.32
N ILE A 103 2.71 13.87 -14.49
CA ILE A 103 1.91 14.38 -13.38
C ILE A 103 0.77 13.44 -13.01
N ALA A 104 0.27 12.68 -13.99
CA ALA A 104 -0.90 11.83 -13.78
C ALA A 104 -0.77 10.87 -12.58
N PRO A 105 0.39 10.21 -12.36
CA PRO A 105 0.51 9.33 -11.18
C PRO A 105 0.33 10.08 -9.86
N PHE A 106 0.81 11.31 -9.75
CA PHE A 106 0.64 12.11 -8.54
C PHE A 106 -0.81 12.48 -8.32
N ALA A 107 -1.52 12.83 -9.40
CA ALA A 107 -2.96 13.11 -9.31
C ALA A 107 -3.72 11.85 -8.92
N ALA A 108 -3.32 10.68 -9.47
CA ALA A 108 -3.96 9.43 -9.14
C ALA A 108 -3.82 9.07 -7.66
N VAL A 109 -2.67 9.40 -7.05
CA VAL A 109 -2.42 9.10 -5.64
C VAL A 109 -3.47 9.78 -4.75
N LEU A 110 -3.88 11.00 -5.10
CA LEU A 110 -4.88 11.72 -4.31
C LEU A 110 -6.20 10.94 -4.21
N PHE A 111 -6.52 10.13 -5.21
CA PHE A 111 -7.72 9.31 -5.20
C PHE A 111 -7.45 7.89 -4.73
N THR A 112 -6.27 7.36 -5.10
CA THR A 112 -5.91 5.98 -4.81
C THR A 112 -5.71 5.76 -3.31
N VAL A 113 -5.07 6.71 -2.61
CA VAL A 113 -4.76 6.55 -1.19
C VAL A 113 -6.04 6.42 -0.36
N PRO A 114 -7.06 7.30 -0.50
CA PRO A 114 -8.30 7.09 0.25
C PRO A 114 -9.01 5.78 -0.09
N ILE A 115 -9.02 5.40 -1.36
CA ILE A 115 -9.68 4.16 -1.79
C ILE A 115 -8.96 2.96 -1.19
N THR A 116 -7.63 2.94 -1.26
CA THR A 116 -6.83 1.85 -0.70
C THR A 116 -7.02 1.78 0.82
N PHE A 117 -7.10 2.93 1.48
CA PHE A 117 -7.36 2.96 2.91
C PHE A 117 -8.69 2.29 3.26
N ILE A 118 -9.74 2.61 2.51
CA ILE A 118 -11.06 2.02 2.76
C ILE A 118 -11.02 0.51 2.55
N VAL A 119 -10.42 0.06 1.46
CA VAL A 119 -10.32 -1.37 1.16
C VAL A 119 -9.47 -2.09 2.21
N SER A 120 -8.31 -1.53 2.56
CA SER A 120 -7.44 -2.10 3.57
C SER A 120 -8.15 -2.18 4.93
N SER A 121 -8.88 -1.13 5.29
CA SER A 121 -9.64 -1.11 6.53
C SER A 121 -10.66 -2.23 6.57
N LYS A 122 -11.39 -2.44 5.48
CA LYS A 122 -12.38 -3.50 5.41
C LYS A 122 -11.74 -4.88 5.52
N ILE A 123 -10.64 -5.10 4.81
CA ILE A 123 -9.96 -6.39 4.83
C ILE A 123 -9.41 -6.70 6.22
N LEU A 124 -8.74 -5.72 6.83
CA LEU A 124 -8.06 -5.97 8.12
C LEU A 124 -9.01 -5.93 9.31
N LYS A 125 -10.00 -5.05 9.29
CA LYS A 125 -10.89 -4.88 10.44
C LYS A 125 -12.10 -5.80 10.38
N ASP A 126 -12.63 -6.08 9.20
CA ASP A 126 -13.85 -6.88 9.06
C ASP A 126 -13.57 -8.38 8.95
N THR A 127 -12.30 -8.79 8.71
CA THR A 127 -11.93 -10.19 8.69
C THR A 127 -12.00 -10.74 10.10
N PRO A 128 -12.83 -11.80 10.36
CA PRO A 128 -12.95 -12.34 11.71
C PRO A 128 -11.64 -12.92 12.19
N SER A 129 -11.32 -12.65 13.46
CA SER A 129 -10.16 -13.26 14.10
C SER A 129 -10.49 -14.68 14.51
N PRO A 130 -9.57 -15.65 14.33
CA PRO A 130 -9.80 -16.98 14.86
C PRO A 130 -9.82 -16.93 16.37
N LYS A 131 -10.75 -17.68 16.96
CA LYS A 131 -10.85 -17.75 18.41
C LYS A 131 -9.80 -18.69 18.99
#